data_8092f2c295acd5f413f070cab347f8cf
#
_entry.id   8092f2c295acd5f413f070cab347f8cf
#
_cell.length_a   1.000
_cell.length_b   1.000
_cell.length_c   1.000
_cell.angle_alpha   90.00
_cell.angle_beta   90.00
_cell.angle_gamma   90.00
#
_symmetry.space_group_name_H-M   'P 1'
#
loop_
_entity.id
_entity.type
_entity.pdbx_description
1 polymer ?
#
loop_
_entity_poly.entity_id
_entity_poly.type
_entity_poly.pdbx_seq_one_letter_code
_entity_poly.pdbx_strand_id
1 'polypeptide(L)'
;MLKKNKKNKQQDRHRWLLIGFLCLFGVCLVAQVRPTGQKPVTGDSIKSAADTSKSASKAKTPAGNKKQSDNKKQPENKKTKVYLLHADEGQADKLARPDVQVLIGNVKLRHDSMYMYCDSALIFEKTNSVEAFSNVRMEQGDTLFIYGDYLYYDGMTQIAQLRENVKMINRNTTLLTDSLNYDRLYDLGYYFEGGTLMDEENVLTSDWGEYSPATKQSVFNHDVKLVNPKFVLTSDTLKYSTDTKIATILGPSDIVSDKNHIYSERGIYNTTTEQAELLDRSVLTNEGKKLTGDSIFYDRVLGYGEAFDNVQMNDTINRNMLTGNYCFYNEITGSALATQRAVAIDYSQGDSLFMHGDTLRLITYHINTDS
;
A
#
# COMPACT_ATOMS: atom_id res chain seq x y z
N MET A 1 -33.48 -15.96 34.99
CA MET A 1 -32.29 -16.81 34.87
C MET A 1 -31.67 -16.72 33.49
N LEU A 2 -31.20 -15.56 33.06
CA LEU A 2 -30.56 -15.38 31.74
C LEU A 2 -29.72 -14.07 31.74
N LYS A 3 -28.66 -14.03 32.57
CA LYS A 3 -27.70 -12.89 32.62
C LYS A 3 -26.26 -13.31 32.97
N LYS A 4 -25.81 -14.50 32.61
CA LYS A 4 -24.47 -14.99 33.03
C LYS A 4 -23.55 -15.45 31.88
N ASN A 5 -23.88 -15.21 30.60
CA ASN A 5 -23.08 -15.76 29.48
C ASN A 5 -22.46 -14.76 28.54
N LYS A 6 -22.36 -13.44 28.91
CA LYS A 6 -21.71 -12.43 28.05
C LYS A 6 -20.30 -12.00 28.48
N LYS A 7 -19.85 -12.39 29.71
CA LYS A 7 -18.51 -11.97 30.21
C LYS A 7 -17.36 -12.92 29.83
N ASN A 8 -17.63 -14.16 29.45
CA ASN A 8 -16.54 -15.10 29.12
C ASN A 8 -16.09 -15.08 27.66
N LYS A 9 -16.79 -14.38 26.75
CA LYS A 9 -16.39 -14.31 25.34
C LYS A 9 -15.36 -13.19 25.06
N GLN A 10 -15.21 -12.24 25.97
CA GLN A 10 -14.29 -11.11 25.82
C GLN A 10 -12.89 -11.41 26.38
N GLN A 11 -12.78 -12.38 27.29
CA GLN A 11 -11.52 -12.75 27.92
C GLN A 11 -10.66 -13.72 27.08
N ASP A 12 -11.28 -14.45 26.17
CA ASP A 12 -10.58 -15.40 25.28
C ASP A 12 -10.02 -14.72 24.02
N ARG A 13 -10.53 -13.54 23.61
CA ARG A 13 -10.00 -12.78 22.47
C ARG A 13 -8.62 -12.15 22.74
N HIS A 14 -8.30 -11.84 23.99
CA HIS A 14 -6.99 -11.25 24.37
C HIS A 14 -5.86 -12.28 24.53
N ARG A 15 -6.15 -13.57 24.63
CA ARG A 15 -5.09 -14.61 24.74
C ARG A 15 -4.50 -15.04 23.41
N TRP A 16 -5.17 -14.80 22.27
CA TRP A 16 -4.68 -15.15 20.94
C TRP A 16 -3.87 -14.03 20.27
N LEU A 17 -4.00 -12.79 20.73
CA LEU A 17 -3.26 -11.63 20.21
C LEU A 17 -1.80 -11.57 20.66
N LEU A 18 -1.41 -12.31 21.69
CA LEU A 18 -0.01 -12.31 22.19
C LEU A 18 0.89 -13.37 21.52
N ILE A 19 0.36 -14.27 20.71
CA ILE A 19 1.14 -15.33 20.02
C ILE A 19 1.46 -14.94 18.57
N GLY A 20 0.75 -13.99 17.97
CA GLY A 20 0.98 -13.50 16.60
C GLY A 20 2.16 -12.54 16.43
N PHE A 21 2.68 -11.95 17.50
CA PHE A 21 3.67 -10.86 17.41
C PHE A 21 5.15 -11.29 17.39
N LEU A 22 5.41 -12.62 17.42
CA LEU A 22 6.80 -13.13 17.51
C LEU A 22 7.35 -13.71 16.19
N CYS A 23 6.65 -13.63 15.07
CA CYS A 23 7.07 -14.27 13.80
C CYS A 23 7.40 -13.34 12.63
N LEU A 24 7.50 -12.03 12.81
CA LEU A 24 7.73 -11.08 11.70
C LEU A 24 9.12 -10.39 11.69
N PHE A 25 10.10 -10.91 12.45
CA PHE A 25 11.51 -10.59 12.24
C PHE A 25 12.30 -11.84 11.84
N GLY A 26 11.94 -12.43 10.71
CA GLY A 26 12.72 -13.46 10.03
C GLY A 26 13.61 -12.81 8.98
N VAL A 27 14.85 -12.56 9.35
CA VAL A 27 15.96 -12.21 8.44
C VAL A 27 16.01 -13.23 7.30
N CYS A 28 15.78 -12.80 6.07
CA CYS A 28 16.03 -13.60 4.88
C CYS A 28 17.54 -13.80 4.70
N LEU A 29 18.08 -14.87 5.29
CA LEU A 29 19.39 -15.40 4.96
C LEU A 29 19.25 -16.17 3.64
N VAL A 30 19.71 -15.58 2.55
CA VAL A 30 19.89 -16.26 1.28
C VAL A 30 21.06 -17.25 1.44
N ALA A 31 20.73 -18.52 1.64
CA ALA A 31 21.70 -19.61 1.56
C ALA A 31 22.07 -19.86 0.09
N GLN A 32 23.26 -19.44 -0.30
CA GLN A 32 23.88 -19.90 -1.55
C GLN A 32 24.23 -21.38 -1.41
N VAL A 33 23.51 -22.22 -2.10
CA VAL A 33 23.90 -23.65 -2.28
C VAL A 33 25.01 -23.70 -3.33
N ARG A 34 26.21 -24.04 -2.88
CA ARG A 34 27.31 -24.48 -3.76
C ARG A 34 27.11 -25.97 -4.08
N PRO A 35 27.25 -26.40 -5.33
CA PRO A 35 27.35 -27.83 -5.63
C PRO A 35 28.76 -28.31 -5.32
N THR A 36 28.85 -29.37 -4.53
CA THR A 36 30.07 -30.12 -4.21
C THR A 36 30.33 -31.20 -5.27
N GLY A 37 31.57 -31.26 -5.72
CA GLY A 37 32.26 -32.54 -5.91
C GLY A 37 32.49 -33.02 -7.32
N GLN A 38 33.71 -32.87 -7.78
CA GLN A 38 34.54 -34.00 -8.23
C GLN A 38 35.97 -33.55 -8.52
N LYS A 39 36.96 -34.18 -7.84
CA LYS A 39 38.39 -34.28 -8.16
C LYS A 39 38.64 -35.69 -8.70
N PRO A 40 39.86 -36.04 -9.16
CA PRO A 40 40.92 -35.35 -9.84
C PRO A 40 41.43 -36.15 -11.07
N VAL A 41 42.35 -35.62 -11.91
CA VAL A 41 43.50 -36.38 -12.48
C VAL A 41 44.59 -35.40 -12.90
N THR A 42 45.78 -35.77 -12.54
CA THR A 42 47.13 -35.30 -12.67
C THR A 42 47.65 -35.09 -14.11
N GLY A 43 48.67 -34.20 -14.23
CA GLY A 43 49.63 -34.26 -15.34
C GLY A 43 50.42 -32.97 -15.62
N ASP A 44 51.61 -32.87 -14.99
CA ASP A 44 52.91 -32.39 -15.44
C ASP A 44 53.12 -31.08 -16.21
N SER A 45 53.88 -30.24 -15.55
CA SER A 45 55.11 -29.52 -15.89
C SER A 45 55.34 -29.01 -17.32
N ILE A 46 55.78 -27.73 -17.43
CA ILE A 46 57.16 -27.38 -17.91
C ILE A 46 57.36 -25.84 -17.70
N LYS A 47 58.61 -25.57 -17.28
CA LYS A 47 59.27 -24.30 -16.97
C LYS A 47 59.57 -23.45 -18.23
N SER A 48 59.79 -22.13 -18.00
CA SER A 48 60.99 -21.37 -18.36
C SER A 48 60.66 -19.96 -18.77
N ALA A 49 61.10 -19.02 -18.03
CA ALA A 49 62.33 -18.20 -18.01
C ALA A 49 62.23 -16.90 -18.80
N ALA A 50 62.33 -15.81 -18.05
CA ALA A 50 63.22 -14.66 -18.11
C ALA A 50 63.36 -13.93 -19.45
N ASP A 51 63.31 -12.62 -19.55
CA ASP A 51 64.31 -11.66 -19.13
C ASP A 51 63.97 -10.21 -19.50
N THR A 52 64.30 -9.33 -18.61
CA THR A 52 64.83 -7.98 -18.66
C THR A 52 64.54 -7.04 -19.86
N SER A 53 64.05 -5.81 -19.57
CA SER A 53 64.93 -4.63 -19.64
C SER A 53 64.26 -3.32 -19.25
N LYS A 54 65.04 -2.48 -18.59
CA LYS A 54 64.81 -1.13 -18.08
C LYS A 54 64.61 -0.14 -19.19
N SER A 55 63.77 0.87 -18.98
CA SER A 55 64.25 2.27 -19.09
C SER A 55 63.29 3.27 -18.41
N ALA A 56 63.89 4.23 -17.74
CA ALA A 56 63.27 5.29 -16.98
C ALA A 56 62.96 6.49 -17.85
N SER A 57 61.85 7.14 -17.63
CA SER A 57 61.77 8.60 -17.79
C SER A 57 60.73 9.21 -16.86
N LYS A 58 61.19 10.21 -16.13
CA LYS A 58 60.43 11.12 -15.24
C LYS A 58 59.44 11.96 -16.02
N ALA A 59 58.23 12.13 -15.54
CA ALA A 59 57.53 13.44 -15.56
C ALA A 59 56.29 13.45 -14.68
N LYS A 60 56.32 14.29 -13.65
CA LYS A 60 55.32 15.17 -13.06
C LYS A 60 53.90 14.68 -12.82
N THR A 61 53.57 14.59 -11.52
CA THR A 61 52.24 14.59 -10.87
C THR A 61 51.46 15.85 -11.23
N PRO A 62 50.13 15.74 -11.37
CA PRO A 62 49.24 16.65 -10.71
C PRO A 62 48.23 15.94 -9.81
N ALA A 63 47.97 16.63 -8.76
CA ALA A 63 47.08 16.52 -7.63
C ALA A 63 45.85 15.62 -7.72
N GLY A 64 45.61 14.97 -6.58
CA GLY A 64 44.51 14.08 -6.29
C GLY A 64 43.13 14.68 -6.43
N ASN A 65 42.26 13.91 -7.02
CA ASN A 65 40.83 14.02 -6.84
C ASN A 65 40.40 12.97 -5.78
N LYS A 66 40.20 13.45 -4.57
CA LYS A 66 39.50 12.71 -3.52
C LYS A 66 38.09 12.45 -4.00
N LYS A 67 37.75 11.21 -4.30
CA LYS A 67 36.38 10.76 -4.35
C LYS A 67 35.81 10.94 -2.95
N GLN A 68 34.96 11.92 -2.81
CA GLN A 68 34.09 12.12 -1.67
C GLN A 68 33.06 11.00 -1.67
N SER A 69 33.21 10.04 -0.76
CA SER A 69 32.15 9.13 -0.43
C SER A 69 31.09 9.95 0.29
N ASP A 70 29.95 10.17 -0.38
CA ASP A 70 28.75 10.72 0.25
C ASP A 70 28.25 9.68 1.28
N ASN A 71 28.82 9.76 2.47
CA ASN A 71 28.22 9.24 3.68
C ASN A 71 26.99 10.14 3.95
N LYS A 72 25.81 9.72 3.52
CA LYS A 72 24.56 10.23 4.07
C LYS A 72 24.59 9.98 5.56
N LYS A 73 25.01 10.98 6.33
CA LYS A 73 24.81 11.04 7.78
C LYS A 73 23.30 10.91 7.99
N GLN A 74 22.87 9.84 8.65
CA GLN A 74 21.58 9.84 9.33
C GLN A 74 21.51 11.12 10.17
N PRO A 75 20.36 11.82 10.15
CA PRO A 75 20.21 13.00 11.00
C PRO A 75 20.46 12.57 12.45
N GLU A 76 21.47 13.14 13.07
CA GLU A 76 21.67 13.00 14.52
C GLU A 76 20.41 13.55 15.19
N ASN A 77 19.65 12.66 15.82
CA ASN A 77 18.45 12.97 16.57
C ASN A 77 18.87 13.81 17.79
N LYS A 78 18.93 15.14 17.62
CA LYS A 78 19.07 16.06 18.74
C LYS A 78 17.82 15.90 19.58
N LYS A 79 17.94 15.23 20.73
CA LYS A 79 16.85 15.09 21.71
C LYS A 79 16.41 16.50 22.13
N THR A 80 15.33 16.97 21.52
CA THR A 80 14.74 18.25 21.85
C THR A 80 13.71 18.07 22.95
N LYS A 81 13.43 19.14 23.67
CA LYS A 81 12.50 19.13 24.80
C LYS A 81 11.13 19.60 24.36
N VAL A 82 10.07 19.05 24.96
CA VAL A 82 8.74 19.63 24.86
C VAL A 82 8.71 20.90 25.72
N TYR A 83 8.26 21.99 25.11
CA TYR A 83 8.18 23.31 25.76
C TYR A 83 6.73 23.70 25.99
N LEU A 84 6.41 24.16 27.21
CA LEU A 84 5.17 24.85 27.50
C LEU A 84 5.25 26.27 26.94
N LEU A 85 4.25 26.65 26.12
CA LEU A 85 4.11 28.00 25.59
C LEU A 85 3.01 28.78 26.29
N HIS A 86 1.91 28.10 26.68
CA HIS A 86 0.78 28.71 27.38
C HIS A 86 -0.02 27.66 28.16
N ALA A 87 -0.56 28.09 29.31
CA ALA A 87 -1.65 27.46 30.03
C ALA A 87 -2.28 28.56 30.93
N ASP A 88 -3.57 28.49 31.19
CA ASP A 88 -4.22 29.45 32.10
C ASP A 88 -3.79 29.23 33.54
N GLU A 89 -3.67 27.95 33.94
CA GLU A 89 -3.21 27.56 35.27
C GLU A 89 -2.16 26.43 35.15
N GLY A 90 -1.16 26.49 36.04
CA GLY A 90 -0.14 25.45 36.18
C GLY A 90 0.00 25.06 37.66
N GLN A 91 -0.02 23.77 37.94
CA GLN A 91 0.16 23.21 39.27
C GLN A 91 1.32 22.22 39.29
N ALA A 92 2.17 22.27 40.29
CA ALA A 92 3.25 21.30 40.48
C ALA A 92 3.33 20.94 41.97
N ASP A 93 3.12 19.67 42.29
CA ASP A 93 3.35 19.14 43.62
C ASP A 93 4.77 18.55 43.72
N LYS A 94 5.70 19.37 44.15
CA LYS A 94 7.11 18.97 44.28
C LYS A 94 7.37 17.93 45.36
N LEU A 95 6.43 17.70 46.28
CA LEU A 95 6.57 16.71 47.35
C LEU A 95 6.02 15.34 46.92
N ALA A 96 4.83 15.31 46.34
CA ALA A 96 4.18 14.03 45.95
C ALA A 96 4.54 13.58 44.53
N ARG A 97 4.70 14.53 43.57
CA ARG A 97 5.03 14.25 42.18
C ARG A 97 6.00 15.27 41.60
N PRO A 98 7.30 15.21 41.98
CA PRO A 98 8.27 16.25 41.66
C PRO A 98 8.52 16.43 40.15
N ASP A 99 8.23 15.41 39.37
CA ASP A 99 8.51 15.34 37.89
C ASP A 99 7.27 15.60 37.03
N VAL A 100 6.10 15.92 37.64
CA VAL A 100 4.84 16.12 36.94
C VAL A 100 4.32 17.54 37.11
N GLN A 101 4.02 18.19 35.99
CA GLN A 101 3.30 19.46 35.96
C GLN A 101 1.89 19.22 35.44
N VAL A 102 0.88 19.71 36.13
CA VAL A 102 -0.53 19.72 35.70
C VAL A 102 -0.81 21.08 35.11
N LEU A 103 -1.34 21.10 33.89
CA LEU A 103 -1.69 22.30 33.14
C LEU A 103 -3.19 22.30 32.85
N ILE A 104 -3.84 23.44 33.06
CA ILE A 104 -5.29 23.58 32.89
C ILE A 104 -5.59 24.84 32.09
N GLY A 105 -6.50 24.75 31.12
CA GLY A 105 -7.03 25.83 30.32
C GLY A 105 -6.10 26.28 29.19
N ASN A 106 -6.60 26.26 27.96
CA ASN A 106 -5.94 26.77 26.76
C ASN A 106 -4.47 26.34 26.63
N VAL A 107 -4.17 25.08 26.95
CA VAL A 107 -2.80 24.54 26.95
C VAL A 107 -2.22 24.57 25.56
N LYS A 108 -1.03 25.14 25.42
CA LYS A 108 -0.25 25.16 24.18
C LYS A 108 1.16 24.69 24.44
N LEU A 109 1.57 23.64 23.76
CA LEU A 109 2.89 23.03 23.85
C LEU A 109 3.57 23.06 22.47
N ARG A 110 4.91 22.96 22.46
CA ARG A 110 5.71 22.88 21.24
C ARG A 110 6.84 21.85 21.39
N HIS A 111 7.01 21.05 20.38
CA HIS A 111 8.20 20.21 20.21
C HIS A 111 8.73 20.37 18.77
N ASP A 112 9.87 21.02 18.63
CA ASP A 112 10.46 21.44 17.34
C ASP A 112 9.49 22.32 16.52
N SER A 113 9.08 21.83 15.35
CA SER A 113 8.10 22.47 14.45
C SER A 113 6.65 22.08 14.73
N MET A 114 6.41 21.14 15.67
CA MET A 114 5.07 20.69 16.00
C MET A 114 4.49 21.48 17.18
N TYR A 115 3.23 21.86 17.05
CA TYR A 115 2.43 22.45 18.10
C TYR A 115 1.36 21.48 18.57
N MET A 116 1.06 21.47 19.86
CA MET A 116 -0.01 20.70 20.49
C MET A 116 -0.88 21.64 21.32
N TYR A 117 -2.18 21.45 21.22
CA TYR A 117 -3.20 22.22 21.93
C TYR A 117 -4.17 21.24 22.61
N CYS A 118 -4.67 21.60 23.79
CA CYS A 118 -5.66 20.82 24.54
C CYS A 118 -6.28 21.66 25.68
N ASP A 119 -7.31 21.13 26.31
CA ASP A 119 -7.92 21.81 27.49
C ASP A 119 -7.11 21.58 28.75
N SER A 120 -6.49 20.40 28.91
CA SER A 120 -5.61 20.11 30.04
C SER A 120 -4.51 19.14 29.68
N ALA A 121 -3.39 19.18 30.38
CA ALA A 121 -2.26 18.29 30.13
C ALA A 121 -1.47 17.96 31.42
N LEU A 122 -0.81 16.80 31.37
CA LEU A 122 0.24 16.42 32.30
C LEU A 122 1.57 16.41 31.53
N ILE A 123 2.55 17.16 32.01
CA ILE A 123 3.94 17.12 31.51
C ILE A 123 4.79 16.30 32.46
N PHE A 124 5.44 15.28 31.93
CA PHE A 124 6.41 14.45 32.65
C PHE A 124 7.82 14.86 32.26
N GLU A 125 8.44 15.74 33.07
CA GLU A 125 9.73 16.35 32.75
C GLU A 125 10.86 15.33 32.58
N LYS A 126 10.85 14.28 33.40
CA LYS A 126 11.90 13.25 33.39
C LYS A 126 11.91 12.39 32.16
N THR A 127 10.75 12.08 31.65
CA THR A 127 10.57 11.25 30.44
C THR A 127 10.40 12.10 29.19
N ASN A 128 10.28 13.42 29.31
CA ASN A 128 9.96 14.34 28.23
C ASN A 128 8.67 13.94 27.48
N SER A 129 7.66 13.48 28.23
CA SER A 129 6.40 13.04 27.67
C SER A 129 5.23 13.92 28.14
N VAL A 130 4.13 13.83 27.42
CA VAL A 130 2.92 14.62 27.66
C VAL A 130 1.71 13.70 27.55
N GLU A 131 0.78 13.82 28.49
CA GLU A 131 -0.61 13.37 28.33
C GLU A 131 -1.49 14.60 28.19
N ALA A 132 -2.32 14.64 27.13
CA ALA A 132 -3.22 15.74 26.85
C ALA A 132 -4.66 15.23 26.75
N PHE A 133 -5.59 16.02 27.27
CA PHE A 133 -6.99 15.64 27.44
C PHE A 133 -7.91 16.73 26.89
N SER A 134 -8.92 16.31 26.19
CA SER A 134 -10.02 17.09 25.62
C SER A 134 -9.56 18.14 24.57
N ASN A 135 -10.27 18.16 23.46
CA ASN A 135 -10.01 19.07 22.34
C ASN A 135 -8.54 19.06 21.88
N VAL A 136 -7.94 17.87 21.88
CA VAL A 136 -6.55 17.72 21.47
C VAL A 136 -6.41 18.05 19.98
N ARG A 137 -5.42 18.88 19.67
CA ARG A 137 -5.03 19.23 18.30
C ARG A 137 -3.52 19.29 18.18
N MET A 138 -2.97 18.54 17.24
CA MET A 138 -1.57 18.60 16.83
C MET A 138 -1.47 19.26 15.47
N GLU A 139 -0.46 20.10 15.27
CA GLU A 139 -0.18 20.79 14.01
C GLU A 139 1.29 20.60 13.63
N GLN A 140 1.52 20.20 12.38
CA GLN A 140 2.88 20.14 11.83
C GLN A 140 2.90 20.86 10.46
N GLY A 141 3.57 22.00 10.42
CA GLY A 141 3.50 22.91 9.29
C GLY A 141 2.09 23.49 9.10
N ASP A 142 1.73 23.72 7.85
CA ASP A 142 0.45 24.30 7.43
C ASP A 142 -0.51 23.30 6.74
N THR A 143 -0.10 22.03 6.70
CA THR A 143 -0.83 21.01 5.92
C THR A 143 -1.25 19.80 6.73
N LEU A 144 -0.63 19.54 7.89
CA LEU A 144 -0.95 18.38 8.71
C LEU A 144 -1.58 18.81 10.03
N PHE A 145 -2.80 18.34 10.27
CA PHE A 145 -3.57 18.55 11.49
C PHE A 145 -4.09 17.21 12.00
N ILE A 146 -3.90 16.93 13.29
CA ILE A 146 -4.40 15.71 13.93
C ILE A 146 -5.21 16.10 15.15
N TYR A 147 -6.43 15.61 15.25
CA TYR A 147 -7.38 15.87 16.33
C TYR A 147 -7.70 14.57 17.05
N GLY A 148 -8.12 14.67 18.31
CA GLY A 148 -8.58 13.54 19.13
C GLY A 148 -9.01 14.02 20.51
N ASP A 149 -9.54 13.13 21.33
CA ASP A 149 -9.96 13.48 22.70
C ASP A 149 -8.86 13.21 23.73
N TYR A 150 -7.95 12.29 23.42
CA TYR A 150 -6.79 11.95 24.25
C TYR A 150 -5.52 11.85 23.40
N LEU A 151 -4.40 12.29 23.96
CA LEU A 151 -3.06 12.15 23.39
C LEU A 151 -2.06 11.74 24.48
N TYR A 152 -1.31 10.67 24.22
CA TYR A 152 -0.01 10.43 24.83
C TYR A 152 1.10 10.73 23.82
N TYR A 153 2.01 11.62 24.17
CA TYR A 153 3.14 11.99 23.32
C TYR A 153 4.46 11.70 24.03
N ASP A 154 5.30 10.86 23.43
CA ASP A 154 6.66 10.62 23.89
C ASP A 154 7.65 11.49 23.09
N GLY A 155 8.17 12.51 23.71
CA GLY A 155 9.13 13.45 23.09
C GLY A 155 10.51 12.84 22.86
N MET A 156 10.82 11.67 23.42
CA MET A 156 12.08 10.97 23.17
C MET A 156 12.05 10.14 21.91
N THR A 157 10.95 9.44 21.66
CA THR A 157 10.71 8.63 20.46
C THR A 157 10.01 9.43 19.38
N GLN A 158 9.39 10.54 19.72
CA GLN A 158 8.55 11.39 18.88
C GLN A 158 7.30 10.68 18.34
N ILE A 159 6.79 9.72 19.10
CA ILE A 159 5.55 9.00 18.80
C ILE A 159 4.38 9.65 19.55
N ALA A 160 3.35 9.99 18.81
CA ALA A 160 2.06 10.45 19.32
C ALA A 160 1.04 9.32 19.24
N GLN A 161 0.35 9.03 20.34
CA GLN A 161 -0.74 8.07 20.41
C GLN A 161 -2.04 8.81 20.70
N LEU A 162 -2.87 8.97 19.69
CA LEU A 162 -4.17 9.61 19.83
C LEU A 162 -5.27 8.56 19.96
N ARG A 163 -6.29 8.85 20.76
CA ARG A 163 -7.41 7.96 21.04
C ARG A 163 -8.71 8.75 21.05
N GLU A 164 -9.78 8.07 20.67
CA GLU A 164 -11.16 8.56 20.64
C GLU A 164 -11.36 9.74 19.67
N ASN A 165 -12.29 9.58 18.75
CA ASN A 165 -12.66 10.58 17.73
C ASN A 165 -11.46 11.15 16.94
N VAL A 166 -10.52 10.28 16.57
CA VAL A 166 -9.28 10.72 15.92
C VAL A 166 -9.55 11.09 14.46
N LYS A 167 -9.09 12.29 14.09
CA LYS A 167 -9.17 12.81 12.73
C LYS A 167 -7.81 13.38 12.31
N MET A 168 -7.18 12.80 11.31
CA MET A 168 -5.95 13.32 10.71
C MET A 168 -6.28 13.93 9.35
N ILE A 169 -5.88 15.16 9.13
CA ILE A 169 -6.09 15.90 7.87
C ILE A 169 -4.73 16.24 7.29
N ASN A 170 -4.52 15.87 6.05
CA ASN A 170 -3.39 16.31 5.25
C ASN A 170 -3.88 16.82 3.90
N ARG A 171 -3.98 18.15 3.76
CA ARG A 171 -4.55 18.81 2.58
C ARG A 171 -5.97 18.31 2.30
N ASN A 172 -6.19 17.60 1.20
CA ASN A 172 -7.49 17.05 0.79
C ASN A 172 -7.76 15.65 1.32
N THR A 173 -6.77 15.02 1.95
CA THR A 173 -6.90 13.68 2.50
C THR A 173 -7.28 13.74 3.98
N THR A 174 -8.28 12.97 4.38
CA THR A 174 -8.73 12.84 5.76
C THR A 174 -8.72 11.38 6.17
N LEU A 175 -8.07 11.06 7.29
CA LEU A 175 -8.11 9.75 7.95
C LEU A 175 -8.93 9.88 9.24
N LEU A 176 -9.91 9.00 9.42
CA LEU A 176 -10.75 8.86 10.61
C LEU A 176 -10.51 7.50 11.26
N THR A 177 -10.35 7.47 12.56
CA THR A 177 -10.20 6.24 13.36
C THR A 177 -10.44 6.54 14.84
N ASP A 178 -10.57 5.52 15.67
CA ASP A 178 -10.60 5.72 17.13
C ASP A 178 -9.22 5.55 17.78
N SER A 179 -8.23 5.00 17.05
CA SER A 179 -6.88 4.81 17.56
C SER A 179 -5.84 5.10 16.47
N LEU A 180 -5.07 6.15 16.63
CA LEU A 180 -3.99 6.53 15.73
C LEU A 180 -2.66 6.62 16.49
N ASN A 181 -1.65 5.96 15.99
CA ASN A 181 -0.27 6.24 16.37
C ASN A 181 0.40 7.00 15.22
N TYR A 182 1.04 8.13 15.53
CA TYR A 182 1.74 8.95 14.56
C TYR A 182 3.22 9.06 14.92
N ASP A 183 4.06 8.49 14.05
CA ASP A 183 5.52 8.58 14.16
C ASP A 183 5.99 9.80 13.37
N ARG A 184 6.48 10.81 14.10
CA ARG A 184 6.96 12.07 13.51
C ARG A 184 8.29 11.94 12.78
N LEU A 185 9.12 10.96 13.15
CA LEU A 185 10.42 10.76 12.51
C LEU A 185 10.27 10.22 11.09
N TYR A 186 9.26 9.37 10.89
CA TYR A 186 8.98 8.75 9.60
C TYR A 186 7.80 9.39 8.86
N ASP A 187 7.13 10.38 9.50
CA ASP A 187 5.91 11.00 8.97
C ASP A 187 4.85 9.94 8.61
N LEU A 188 4.57 9.03 9.57
CA LEU A 188 3.73 7.86 9.37
C LEU A 188 2.66 7.76 10.44
N GLY A 189 1.40 7.83 10.04
CA GLY A 189 0.24 7.50 10.87
C GLY A 189 -0.21 6.07 10.62
N TYR A 190 -0.52 5.29 11.67
CA TYR A 190 -1.06 3.94 11.54
C TYR A 190 -2.12 3.65 12.58
N TYR A 191 -3.09 2.83 12.20
CA TYR A 191 -4.21 2.39 13.03
C TYR A 191 -4.40 0.87 12.93
N PHE A 192 -5.09 0.26 13.91
CA PHE A 192 -5.29 -1.19 14.01
C PHE A 192 -6.63 -1.62 14.61
N GLU A 193 -7.58 -0.70 14.73
CA GLU A 193 -8.95 -0.95 15.25
C GLU A 193 -10.01 -0.41 14.29
N GLY A 194 -9.69 -0.45 12.99
CA GLY A 194 -10.52 0.11 11.93
C GLY A 194 -10.24 1.57 11.65
N GLY A 195 -10.34 1.94 10.36
CA GLY A 195 -10.16 3.30 9.92
C GLY A 195 -10.77 3.57 8.56
N THR A 196 -10.95 4.85 8.28
CA THR A 196 -11.49 5.35 7.00
C THR A 196 -10.62 6.46 6.47
N LEU A 197 -10.00 6.24 5.30
CA LEU A 197 -9.29 7.29 4.58
C LEU A 197 -10.18 7.81 3.46
N MET A 198 -10.41 9.11 3.46
CA MET A 198 -11.16 9.83 2.42
C MET A 198 -10.21 10.68 1.59
N ASP A 199 -10.27 10.53 0.28
CA ASP A 199 -9.45 11.24 -0.68
C ASP A 199 -10.28 11.59 -1.91
N GLU A 200 -10.78 12.83 -1.95
CA GLU A 200 -11.72 13.29 -2.96
C GLU A 200 -12.99 12.42 -2.99
N GLU A 201 -13.25 11.72 -4.10
CA GLU A 201 -14.40 10.82 -4.26
C GLU A 201 -14.13 9.40 -3.75
N ASN A 202 -12.88 9.09 -3.38
CA ASN A 202 -12.48 7.77 -2.91
C ASN A 202 -12.61 7.67 -1.40
N VAL A 203 -13.27 6.62 -0.94
CA VAL A 203 -13.39 6.26 0.48
C VAL A 203 -12.84 4.87 0.68
N LEU A 204 -11.74 4.75 1.44
CA LEU A 204 -11.08 3.49 1.75
C LEU A 204 -11.31 3.14 3.21
N THR A 205 -11.76 1.93 3.47
CA THR A 205 -11.93 1.37 4.82
C THR A 205 -11.11 0.09 4.97
N SER A 206 -10.60 -0.18 6.17
CA SER A 206 -9.91 -1.44 6.50
C SER A 206 -9.80 -1.60 8.02
N ASP A 207 -9.47 -2.79 8.49
CA ASP A 207 -9.21 -3.04 9.90
C ASP A 207 -7.87 -2.45 10.34
N TRP A 208 -6.86 -2.54 9.49
CA TRP A 208 -5.52 -1.99 9.69
C TRP A 208 -5.10 -1.12 8.51
N GLY A 209 -4.43 -0.02 8.81
CA GLY A 209 -3.88 0.82 7.77
C GLY A 209 -2.79 1.76 8.25
N GLU A 210 -2.00 2.21 7.28
CA GLU A 210 -1.00 3.25 7.46
C GLU A 210 -1.10 4.30 6.35
N TYR A 211 -0.78 5.53 6.67
CA TYR A 211 -0.72 6.65 5.74
C TYR A 211 0.47 7.56 6.07
N SER A 212 1.26 7.87 5.07
CA SER A 212 2.35 8.84 5.17
C SER A 212 1.99 10.15 4.47
N PRO A 213 1.81 11.24 5.20
CA PRO A 213 1.59 12.58 4.64
C PRO A 213 2.70 13.06 3.71
N ALA A 214 3.95 12.67 4.02
CA ALA A 214 5.12 13.09 3.25
C ALA A 214 5.19 12.44 1.87
N THR A 215 4.93 11.12 1.81
CA THR A 215 4.99 10.35 0.56
C THR A 215 3.65 10.24 -0.13
N LYS A 216 2.55 10.57 0.56
CA LYS A 216 1.16 10.41 0.12
C LYS A 216 0.81 8.96 -0.24
N GLN A 217 1.50 8.01 0.37
CA GLN A 217 1.28 6.58 0.21
C GLN A 217 0.54 6.03 1.42
N SER A 218 -0.35 5.09 1.16
CA SER A 218 -1.06 4.33 2.18
C SER A 218 -1.02 2.84 1.89
N VAL A 219 -1.11 2.03 2.94
CA VAL A 219 -1.27 0.58 2.88
C VAL A 219 -2.45 0.20 3.76
N PHE A 220 -3.29 -0.68 3.27
CA PHE A 220 -4.48 -1.18 3.95
C PHE A 220 -4.46 -2.70 3.96
N ASN A 221 -4.82 -3.28 5.09
CA ASN A 221 -4.90 -4.73 5.27
C ASN A 221 -6.17 -5.10 6.02
N HIS A 222 -6.69 -6.26 5.68
CA HIS A 222 -7.88 -6.90 6.24
C HIS A 222 -9.16 -6.12 5.98
N ASP A 223 -10.11 -6.77 5.34
CA ASP A 223 -11.42 -6.23 4.97
C ASP A 223 -11.33 -4.87 4.24
N VAL A 224 -10.34 -4.76 3.34
CA VAL A 224 -10.13 -3.53 2.59
C VAL A 224 -11.25 -3.30 1.60
N LYS A 225 -11.86 -2.11 1.65
CA LYS A 225 -12.88 -1.68 0.70
C LYS A 225 -12.61 -0.26 0.25
N LEU A 226 -12.43 -0.07 -1.05
CA LEU A 226 -12.38 1.23 -1.71
C LEU A 226 -13.70 1.45 -2.43
N VAL A 227 -14.41 2.50 -2.06
CA VAL A 227 -15.67 2.92 -2.67
C VAL A 227 -15.45 4.21 -3.41
N ASN A 228 -15.82 4.21 -4.68
CA ASN A 228 -15.90 5.37 -5.56
C ASN A 228 -17.31 5.39 -6.17
N PRO A 229 -17.88 6.53 -6.57
CA PRO A 229 -19.22 6.58 -7.20
C PRO A 229 -19.39 5.64 -8.41
N LYS A 230 -18.31 5.26 -9.07
CA LYS A 230 -18.31 4.48 -10.30
C LYS A 230 -17.97 3.00 -10.12
N PHE A 231 -17.34 2.63 -9.01
CA PHE A 231 -16.92 1.25 -8.73
C PHE A 231 -16.74 0.99 -7.24
N VAL A 232 -16.70 -0.27 -6.88
CA VAL A 232 -16.28 -0.75 -5.55
C VAL A 232 -15.15 -1.75 -5.76
N LEU A 233 -14.03 -1.53 -5.06
CA LEU A 233 -12.92 -2.47 -5.00
C LEU A 233 -12.86 -3.06 -3.59
N THR A 234 -12.85 -4.39 -3.48
CA THR A 234 -12.60 -5.12 -2.24
C THR A 234 -11.31 -5.90 -2.36
N SER A 235 -10.54 -5.97 -1.29
CA SER A 235 -9.21 -6.60 -1.28
C SER A 235 -8.84 -7.10 0.11
N ASP A 236 -7.90 -8.03 0.19
CA ASP A 236 -7.23 -8.36 1.45
C ASP A 236 -6.14 -7.35 1.77
N THR A 237 -5.34 -6.97 0.78
CA THR A 237 -4.24 -6.01 0.93
C THR A 237 -4.18 -5.07 -0.27
N LEU A 238 -4.20 -3.78 0.00
CA LEU A 238 -4.18 -2.72 -1.01
C LEU A 238 -3.17 -1.63 -0.64
N LYS A 239 -2.38 -1.17 -1.62
CA LYS A 239 -1.68 0.12 -1.52
C LYS A 239 -2.44 1.16 -2.30
N TYR A 240 -2.46 2.39 -1.79
CA TYR A 240 -3.10 3.50 -2.49
C TYR A 240 -2.24 4.77 -2.40
N SER A 241 -2.09 5.43 -3.54
CA SER A 241 -1.42 6.73 -3.62
C SER A 241 -2.46 7.85 -3.76
N THR A 242 -2.54 8.72 -2.76
CA THR A 242 -3.41 9.89 -2.82
C THR A 242 -2.91 10.96 -3.80
N ASP A 243 -1.67 10.83 -4.30
CA ASP A 243 -1.08 11.73 -5.29
C ASP A 243 -1.41 11.29 -6.72
N THR A 244 -1.14 10.03 -7.04
CA THR A 244 -1.32 9.47 -8.38
C THR A 244 -2.69 8.85 -8.61
N LYS A 245 -3.48 8.68 -7.54
CA LYS A 245 -4.79 8.01 -7.55
C LYS A 245 -4.73 6.55 -8.01
N ILE A 246 -3.57 5.92 -7.81
CA ILE A 246 -3.34 4.51 -8.17
C ILE A 246 -3.55 3.63 -6.96
N ALA A 247 -4.44 2.65 -7.10
CA ALA A 247 -4.61 1.50 -6.23
C ALA A 247 -3.74 0.34 -6.75
N THR A 248 -2.84 -0.18 -5.91
CA THR A 248 -2.01 -1.35 -6.23
C THR A 248 -2.55 -2.56 -5.49
N ILE A 249 -2.95 -3.57 -6.24
CA ILE A 249 -3.52 -4.83 -5.78
C ILE A 249 -2.37 -5.75 -5.37
N LEU A 250 -2.40 -6.25 -4.14
CA LEU A 250 -1.38 -7.13 -3.56
C LEU A 250 -1.93 -8.46 -3.01
N GLY A 251 -3.16 -8.78 -3.31
CA GLY A 251 -3.85 -10.01 -2.90
C GLY A 251 -5.19 -10.14 -3.60
N PRO A 252 -5.95 -11.20 -3.33
CA PRO A 252 -7.25 -11.43 -3.93
C PRO A 252 -8.14 -10.19 -3.85
N SER A 253 -8.58 -9.71 -5.00
CA SER A 253 -9.33 -8.45 -5.11
C SER A 253 -10.41 -8.55 -6.17
N ASP A 254 -11.56 -7.94 -5.88
CA ASP A 254 -12.67 -7.79 -6.79
C ASP A 254 -12.94 -6.32 -7.04
N ILE A 255 -13.05 -5.91 -8.31
CA ILE A 255 -13.48 -4.58 -8.72
C ILE A 255 -14.81 -4.72 -9.44
N VAL A 256 -15.85 -4.15 -8.87
CA VAL A 256 -17.21 -4.23 -9.40
C VAL A 256 -17.68 -2.83 -9.81
N SER A 257 -18.12 -2.72 -11.04
CA SER A 257 -18.82 -1.56 -11.60
C SER A 257 -20.11 -2.03 -12.30
N ASP A 258 -20.94 -1.13 -12.83
CA ASP A 258 -22.29 -1.43 -13.33
C ASP A 258 -22.41 -2.78 -14.07
N LYS A 259 -21.53 -3.04 -15.05
CA LYS A 259 -21.58 -4.23 -15.93
C LYS A 259 -20.34 -5.09 -15.85
N ASN A 260 -19.26 -4.55 -15.24
CA ASN A 260 -17.96 -5.17 -15.24
C ASN A 260 -17.62 -5.68 -13.84
N HIS A 261 -17.09 -6.90 -13.81
CA HIS A 261 -16.49 -7.50 -12.65
C HIS A 261 -15.07 -7.96 -13.01
N ILE A 262 -14.08 -7.45 -12.29
CA ILE A 262 -12.68 -7.81 -12.44
C ILE A 262 -12.24 -8.53 -11.18
N TYR A 263 -11.68 -9.72 -11.34
CA TYR A 263 -10.92 -10.41 -10.28
C TYR A 263 -9.43 -10.36 -10.60
N SER A 264 -8.61 -10.01 -9.63
CA SER A 264 -7.15 -10.00 -9.77
C SER A 264 -6.48 -10.21 -8.43
N GLU A 265 -5.33 -10.89 -8.42
CA GLU A 265 -4.48 -11.03 -7.24
C GLU A 265 -3.29 -10.07 -7.25
N ARG A 266 -2.98 -9.51 -8.43
CA ARG A 266 -1.90 -8.55 -8.61
C ARG A 266 -2.16 -7.63 -9.78
N GLY A 267 -1.97 -6.32 -9.57
CA GLY A 267 -2.16 -5.33 -10.61
C GLY A 267 -2.23 -3.93 -10.07
N ILE A 268 -2.57 -3.02 -10.95
CA ILE A 268 -2.85 -1.62 -10.60
C ILE A 268 -4.18 -1.19 -11.21
N TYR A 269 -4.87 -0.32 -10.49
CA TYR A 269 -6.08 0.36 -10.96
C TYR A 269 -5.96 1.86 -10.70
N ASN A 270 -6.11 2.66 -11.74
CA ASN A 270 -6.15 4.12 -11.62
C ASN A 270 -7.59 4.58 -11.41
N THR A 271 -7.89 5.13 -10.23
CA THR A 271 -9.25 5.53 -9.84
C THR A 271 -9.77 6.76 -10.59
N THR A 272 -8.89 7.54 -11.24
CA THR A 272 -9.23 8.73 -12.02
C THR A 272 -9.45 8.40 -13.50
N THR A 273 -8.49 7.68 -14.11
CA THR A 273 -8.57 7.31 -15.53
C THR A 273 -9.42 6.07 -15.77
N GLU A 274 -9.71 5.30 -14.72
CA GLU A 274 -10.46 4.04 -14.75
C GLU A 274 -9.79 2.97 -15.63
N GLN A 275 -8.44 3.01 -15.65
CA GLN A 275 -7.60 2.05 -16.35
C GLN A 275 -7.03 1.04 -15.36
N ALA A 276 -6.99 -0.22 -15.79
CA ALA A 276 -6.41 -1.34 -15.05
C ALA A 276 -5.29 -2.00 -15.84
N GLU A 277 -4.20 -2.35 -15.15
CA GLU A 277 -3.19 -3.28 -15.63
C GLU A 277 -3.15 -4.45 -14.64
N LEU A 278 -3.60 -5.61 -15.09
CA LEU A 278 -3.83 -6.79 -14.26
C LEU A 278 -2.87 -7.89 -14.66
N LEU A 279 -2.37 -8.61 -13.69
CA LEU A 279 -1.38 -9.68 -13.85
C LEU A 279 -1.90 -11.00 -13.27
N ASP A 280 -1.14 -12.09 -13.49
CA ASP A 280 -1.36 -13.38 -12.84
C ASP A 280 -2.74 -13.99 -13.14
N ARG A 281 -3.08 -14.06 -14.44
CA ARG A 281 -4.31 -14.70 -14.94
C ARG A 281 -5.60 -14.08 -14.37
N SER A 282 -5.63 -12.80 -14.34
CA SER A 282 -6.81 -12.03 -13.94
C SER A 282 -8.01 -12.34 -14.84
N VAL A 283 -9.19 -12.05 -14.33
CA VAL A 283 -10.46 -12.33 -14.99
C VAL A 283 -11.27 -11.05 -15.11
N LEU A 284 -11.59 -10.68 -16.35
CA LEU A 284 -12.56 -9.62 -16.65
C LEU A 284 -13.86 -10.25 -17.13
N THR A 285 -14.97 -9.92 -16.48
CA THR A 285 -16.31 -10.39 -16.85
C THR A 285 -17.20 -9.19 -17.19
N ASN A 286 -17.87 -9.26 -18.35
CA ASN A 286 -18.83 -8.25 -18.80
C ASN A 286 -20.01 -8.95 -19.47
N GLU A 287 -21.23 -8.77 -18.95
CA GLU A 287 -22.50 -9.25 -19.53
C GLU A 287 -22.42 -10.67 -20.14
N GLY A 288 -21.85 -11.65 -19.41
CA GLY A 288 -21.73 -13.03 -19.86
C GLY A 288 -20.51 -13.35 -20.72
N LYS A 289 -19.68 -12.35 -21.03
CA LYS A 289 -18.38 -12.52 -21.66
C LYS A 289 -17.29 -12.53 -20.60
N LYS A 290 -16.34 -13.44 -20.74
CA LYS A 290 -15.24 -13.62 -19.79
C LYS A 290 -13.92 -13.57 -20.55
N LEU A 291 -13.05 -12.62 -20.20
CA LEU A 291 -11.70 -12.50 -20.73
C LEU A 291 -10.69 -12.90 -19.66
N THR A 292 -9.76 -13.77 -20.00
CA THR A 292 -8.62 -14.17 -19.17
C THR A 292 -7.34 -14.14 -19.99
N GLY A 293 -6.22 -13.87 -19.33
CA GLY A 293 -4.88 -13.86 -19.91
C GLY A 293 -3.84 -13.80 -18.82
N ASP A 294 -2.56 -13.98 -19.15
CA ASP A 294 -1.48 -13.84 -18.16
C ASP A 294 -1.32 -12.38 -17.75
N SER A 295 -1.63 -11.43 -18.65
CA SER A 295 -1.83 -10.02 -18.30
C SER A 295 -3.00 -9.42 -19.09
N ILE A 296 -3.70 -8.46 -18.49
CA ILE A 296 -4.84 -7.76 -19.10
C ILE A 296 -4.66 -6.26 -18.85
N PHE A 297 -4.72 -5.48 -19.93
CA PHE A 297 -4.98 -4.05 -19.86
C PHE A 297 -6.46 -3.81 -20.14
N TYR A 298 -7.09 -2.95 -19.33
CA TYR A 298 -8.50 -2.60 -19.52
C TYR A 298 -8.70 -1.10 -19.32
N ASP A 299 -9.37 -0.47 -20.28
CA ASP A 299 -9.80 0.93 -20.22
C ASP A 299 -11.33 0.98 -20.18
N ARG A 300 -11.86 1.27 -19.00
CA ARG A 300 -13.31 1.30 -18.76
C ARG A 300 -13.99 2.47 -19.48
N VAL A 301 -13.31 3.62 -19.61
CA VAL A 301 -13.87 4.82 -20.25
C VAL A 301 -14.01 4.62 -21.74
N LEU A 302 -13.01 4.00 -22.38
CA LEU A 302 -13.03 3.70 -23.81
C LEU A 302 -13.70 2.38 -24.13
N GLY A 303 -14.02 1.56 -23.13
CA GLY A 303 -14.74 0.31 -23.26
C GLY A 303 -13.96 -0.73 -24.08
N TYR A 304 -12.65 -0.90 -23.80
CA TYR A 304 -11.88 -1.95 -24.45
C TYR A 304 -10.88 -2.62 -23.48
N GLY A 305 -10.54 -3.86 -23.83
CA GLY A 305 -9.52 -4.63 -23.12
C GLY A 305 -8.56 -5.28 -24.11
N GLU A 306 -7.30 -5.37 -23.69
CA GLU A 306 -6.25 -6.13 -24.35
C GLU A 306 -5.73 -7.19 -23.39
N ALA A 307 -5.59 -8.42 -23.89
CA ALA A 307 -5.06 -9.51 -23.08
C ALA A 307 -3.89 -10.16 -23.80
N PHE A 308 -2.90 -10.58 -23.02
CA PHE A 308 -1.63 -11.11 -23.51
C PHE A 308 -1.35 -12.45 -22.85
N ASP A 309 -0.83 -13.37 -23.65
CA ASP A 309 -0.43 -14.71 -23.33
C ASP A 309 -1.51 -15.59 -22.71
N ASN A 310 -1.68 -16.81 -23.23
CA ASN A 310 -2.69 -17.78 -22.82
C ASN A 310 -4.12 -17.22 -22.76
N VAL A 311 -4.45 -16.34 -23.72
CA VAL A 311 -5.72 -15.61 -23.70
C VAL A 311 -6.88 -16.52 -24.04
N GLN A 312 -7.97 -16.39 -23.26
CA GLN A 312 -9.26 -17.01 -23.53
C GLN A 312 -10.36 -15.96 -23.35
N MET A 313 -11.14 -15.74 -24.40
CA MET A 313 -12.35 -14.95 -24.36
C MET A 313 -13.53 -15.88 -24.61
N ASN A 314 -14.38 -16.07 -23.62
CA ASN A 314 -15.56 -16.93 -23.68
C ASN A 314 -16.82 -16.08 -23.63
N ASP A 315 -17.65 -16.17 -24.64
CA ASP A 315 -19.00 -15.59 -24.70
C ASP A 315 -20.04 -16.68 -24.44
N THR A 316 -20.55 -16.73 -23.21
CA THR A 316 -21.50 -17.76 -22.79
C THR A 316 -22.89 -17.54 -23.37
N ILE A 317 -23.22 -16.31 -23.79
CA ILE A 317 -24.51 -15.97 -24.41
C ILE A 317 -24.55 -16.48 -25.83
N ASN A 318 -23.54 -16.14 -26.61
CA ASN A 318 -23.44 -16.55 -28.01
C ASN A 318 -22.80 -17.94 -28.18
N ARG A 319 -22.39 -18.59 -27.11
CA ARG A 319 -21.77 -19.93 -27.06
C ARG A 319 -20.57 -20.04 -28.00
N ASN A 320 -19.65 -19.11 -27.88
CA ASN A 320 -18.40 -19.15 -28.61
C ASN A 320 -17.21 -18.80 -27.70
N MET A 321 -16.05 -19.24 -28.13
CA MET A 321 -14.79 -18.95 -27.46
C MET A 321 -13.73 -18.54 -28.48
N LEU A 322 -12.94 -17.54 -28.15
CA LEU A 322 -11.81 -17.08 -28.93
C LEU A 322 -10.55 -17.20 -28.08
N THR A 323 -9.52 -17.85 -28.60
CA THR A 323 -8.24 -18.03 -27.88
C THR A 323 -7.07 -17.54 -28.73
N GLY A 324 -5.94 -17.22 -28.08
CA GLY A 324 -4.71 -16.79 -28.74
C GLY A 324 -3.67 -16.34 -27.74
N ASN A 325 -2.55 -15.81 -28.20
CA ASN A 325 -1.57 -15.17 -27.33
C ASN A 325 -1.77 -13.65 -27.23
N TYR A 326 -2.60 -13.09 -28.08
CA TYR A 326 -3.08 -11.71 -27.95
C TYR A 326 -4.56 -11.66 -28.31
N CYS A 327 -5.34 -10.95 -27.51
CA CYS A 327 -6.74 -10.65 -27.78
C CYS A 327 -7.04 -9.19 -27.50
N PHE A 328 -7.75 -8.54 -28.41
CA PHE A 328 -8.37 -7.24 -28.23
C PHE A 328 -9.89 -7.42 -28.19
N TYR A 329 -10.55 -6.85 -27.21
CA TYR A 329 -12.00 -6.85 -27.07
C TYR A 329 -12.50 -5.41 -26.92
N ASN A 330 -13.53 -5.06 -27.70
CA ASN A 330 -14.24 -3.80 -27.58
C ASN A 330 -15.68 -4.07 -27.12
N GLU A 331 -16.02 -3.63 -25.91
CA GLU A 331 -17.34 -3.89 -25.31
C GLU A 331 -18.47 -3.08 -25.94
N ILE A 332 -18.15 -1.87 -26.49
CA ILE A 332 -19.14 -1.00 -27.12
C ILE A 332 -19.65 -1.63 -28.42
N THR A 333 -18.75 -2.17 -29.21
CA THR A 333 -19.11 -2.82 -30.50
C THR A 333 -19.38 -4.31 -30.34
N GLY A 334 -19.06 -4.91 -29.21
CA GLY A 334 -19.14 -6.35 -28.99
C GLY A 334 -18.17 -7.16 -29.86
N SER A 335 -17.16 -6.50 -30.45
CA SER A 335 -16.19 -7.12 -31.33
C SER A 335 -14.93 -7.59 -30.61
N ALA A 336 -14.35 -8.70 -31.09
CA ALA A 336 -13.08 -9.21 -30.61
C ALA A 336 -12.15 -9.57 -31.74
N LEU A 337 -10.86 -9.52 -31.49
CA LEU A 337 -9.79 -9.96 -32.37
C LEU A 337 -8.79 -10.78 -31.59
N ALA A 338 -8.41 -11.95 -32.10
CA ALA A 338 -7.31 -12.73 -31.56
C ALA A 338 -6.25 -12.99 -32.63
N THR A 339 -5.00 -12.99 -32.20
CA THR A 339 -3.83 -13.30 -33.05
C THR A 339 -2.87 -14.23 -32.34
N GLN A 340 -1.84 -14.68 -33.05
CA GLN A 340 -0.78 -15.54 -32.51
C GLN A 340 -1.35 -16.87 -31.97
N ARG A 341 -1.54 -17.82 -32.85
CA ARG A 341 -2.20 -19.13 -32.62
C ARG A 341 -3.70 -18.99 -32.30
N ALA A 342 -4.37 -18.11 -33.03
CA ALA A 342 -5.78 -17.87 -32.80
C ALA A 342 -6.62 -19.10 -33.12
N VAL A 343 -7.56 -19.44 -32.23
CA VAL A 343 -8.58 -20.49 -32.42
C VAL A 343 -9.92 -19.93 -32.02
N ALA A 344 -10.89 -20.02 -32.89
CA ALA A 344 -12.29 -19.77 -32.56
C ALA A 344 -13.03 -21.11 -32.42
N ILE A 345 -13.86 -21.22 -31.39
CA ILE A 345 -14.67 -22.40 -31.12
C ILE A 345 -16.13 -21.95 -31.02
N ASP A 346 -16.96 -22.47 -31.88
CA ASP A 346 -18.42 -22.31 -31.82
C ASP A 346 -19.05 -23.60 -31.29
N TYR A 347 -19.77 -23.53 -30.20
CA TYR A 347 -20.48 -24.64 -29.56
C TYR A 347 -21.99 -24.36 -29.43
N SER A 348 -22.51 -23.46 -30.28
CA SER A 348 -23.93 -23.05 -30.29
C SER A 348 -24.88 -24.16 -30.75
N GLN A 349 -24.40 -25.11 -31.58
CA GLN A 349 -25.22 -26.11 -32.24
C GLN A 349 -25.16 -27.51 -31.59
N GLY A 350 -24.54 -27.63 -30.41
CA GLY A 350 -24.42 -28.90 -29.70
C GLY A 350 -23.05 -29.59 -29.90
N ASP A 351 -22.51 -29.57 -31.09
CA ASP A 351 -21.12 -29.95 -31.39
C ASP A 351 -20.22 -28.73 -31.46
N SER A 352 -18.92 -28.91 -31.32
CA SER A 352 -17.95 -27.83 -31.36
C SER A 352 -17.32 -27.72 -32.74
N LEU A 353 -17.46 -26.56 -33.38
CA LEU A 353 -16.75 -26.19 -34.60
C LEU A 353 -15.47 -25.42 -34.22
N PHE A 354 -14.33 -25.89 -34.74
CA PHE A 354 -13.03 -25.27 -34.53
C PHE A 354 -12.57 -24.57 -35.82
N MET A 355 -12.15 -23.31 -35.68
CA MET A 355 -11.55 -22.51 -36.73
C MET A 355 -10.18 -22.03 -36.29
N HIS A 356 -9.17 -22.24 -37.12
CA HIS A 356 -7.80 -21.82 -36.88
C HIS A 356 -7.37 -20.75 -37.88
N GLY A 357 -6.59 -19.78 -37.45
CA GLY A 357 -6.07 -18.75 -38.33
C GLY A 357 -4.96 -17.93 -37.63
N ASP A 358 -4.19 -17.19 -38.43
CA ASP A 358 -3.20 -16.26 -37.90
C ASP A 358 -3.87 -15.08 -37.13
N THR A 359 -5.03 -14.68 -37.64
CA THR A 359 -5.88 -13.65 -37.07
C THR A 359 -7.34 -14.03 -37.25
N LEU A 360 -8.09 -14.05 -36.16
CA LEU A 360 -9.52 -14.30 -36.16
C LEU A 360 -10.25 -13.09 -35.58
N ARG A 361 -11.36 -12.73 -36.17
CA ARG A 361 -12.25 -11.67 -35.70
C ARG A 361 -13.62 -12.21 -35.38
N LEU A 362 -14.16 -11.85 -34.26
CA LEU A 362 -15.54 -12.03 -33.85
C LEU A 362 -16.25 -10.69 -33.96
N ILE A 363 -17.38 -10.65 -34.68
CA ILE A 363 -18.18 -9.44 -34.84
C ILE A 363 -19.61 -9.80 -34.43
N THR A 364 -20.16 -9.04 -33.47
CA THR A 364 -21.55 -9.18 -33.05
C THR A 364 -22.42 -8.23 -33.88
N TYR A 365 -23.39 -8.75 -34.60
CA TYR A 365 -24.40 -7.97 -35.31
C TYR A 365 -25.70 -7.96 -34.52
N HIS A 366 -26.21 -6.78 -34.26
CA HIS A 366 -27.55 -6.60 -33.72
C HIS A 366 -28.51 -6.50 -34.89
N ILE A 367 -29.31 -7.53 -35.11
CA ILE A 367 -30.38 -7.48 -36.09
C ILE A 367 -31.58 -6.83 -35.42
N ASN A 368 -31.86 -5.57 -35.77
CA ASN A 368 -33.12 -4.94 -35.40
C ASN A 368 -34.23 -5.63 -36.19
N THR A 369 -34.98 -6.52 -35.56
CA THR A 369 -36.22 -7.05 -36.07
C THR A 369 -37.33 -6.06 -35.77
N ASP A 370 -37.33 -4.92 -36.45
CA ASP A 370 -38.52 -4.08 -36.53
C ASP A 370 -39.51 -4.77 -37.47
N SER A 371 -40.50 -5.43 -36.89
CA SER A 371 -41.69 -5.92 -37.60
C SER A 371 -42.94 -5.28 -37.01
#